data_cf195340fe6bffeb6166f831b718c8c6
#
_entry.id   cf195340fe6bffeb6166f831b718c8c6
#
_cell.length_a   1.000
_cell.length_b   1.000
_cell.length_c   1.000
_cell.angle_alpha   90.00
_cell.angle_beta   90.00
_cell.angle_gamma   90.00
#
_symmetry.space_group_name_H-M   'P 1'
#
loop_
_entity.id
_entity.type
_entity.pdbx_description
1 polymer ?
#
loop_
_entity_poly.entity_id
_entity_poly.type
_entity_poly.pdbx_seq_one_letter_code
_entity_poly.pdbx_strand_id
1 'polypeptide(L)'
;MHFSPSLLLGTLAGLASGAAIPPAPVTNYDAIVIGGGPAGLAATSGLARVRRNVLLIDSGVYRNGPTRHMHDVLGFDGVTPAYFRYAARQQLSHYSTVAMVNGTVVKITPGDEQNSFFTVTTVPAPGVPATNATARKIILATGLRDILPETPGIAENWGKGIFWCPWCDGHEHADQSLGLLGSLDNVPAAVREMSTLNNDIIALVNGTDTPEYRAITDGKLKNWEKYLEIHKVPVDNRTITAITRLQDGGDAHADPSLPSVPEKDLFQVDFSEGDSIRRAAFLAAFPSEQTSKVGEELGVQLWGGRLAVDPNNGLITNVPGVYAVGDANSDNTTNVPHALFSGKRTAVFLHVKIGREDGDRELAEAGVSKRDAEHVARSLWDTVNGAPGEPLYAGKFDQ
;
A
#
# COMPACT_ATOMS: atom_id res chain seq x y z
N MET A 1 53.58 -46.00 47.78
CA MET A 1 53.63 -45.73 46.32
C MET A 1 52.58 -44.64 46.02
N HIS A 2 53.05 -43.38 45.94
CA HIS A 2 52.18 -42.24 45.64
C HIS A 2 52.26 -41.96 44.13
N PHE A 3 51.12 -41.94 43.46
CA PHE A 3 51.02 -41.39 42.12
C PHE A 3 50.28 -40.05 42.18
N SER A 4 50.99 -38.99 41.78
CA SER A 4 50.40 -37.68 41.51
C SER A 4 49.91 -37.62 40.06
N PRO A 5 48.71 -37.09 39.79
CA PRO A 5 48.33 -36.73 38.40
C PRO A 5 48.67 -35.27 38.12
N SER A 6 49.55 -35.06 37.14
CA SER A 6 49.83 -33.75 36.59
C SER A 6 48.70 -33.26 35.74
N LEU A 7 48.05 -32.14 36.12
CA LEU A 7 47.03 -31.45 35.33
C LEU A 7 47.72 -30.60 34.26
N LEU A 8 47.57 -30.97 32.97
CA LEU A 8 47.88 -30.10 31.85
C LEU A 8 46.72 -29.11 31.64
N LEU A 9 46.90 -27.85 32.03
CA LEU A 9 46.05 -26.77 31.57
C LEU A 9 46.44 -26.35 30.16
N GLY A 10 45.67 -26.81 29.19
CA GLY A 10 45.72 -26.29 27.82
C GLY A 10 44.90 -25.01 27.71
N THR A 11 45.58 -23.89 27.57
CA THR A 11 44.93 -22.59 27.24
C THR A 11 44.51 -22.60 25.78
N LEU A 12 43.24 -22.84 25.51
CA LEU A 12 42.64 -22.53 24.20
C LEU A 12 42.38 -21.01 24.14
N ALA A 13 43.34 -20.28 23.57
CA ALA A 13 43.11 -18.93 23.12
C ALA A 13 42.27 -18.98 21.83
N GLY A 14 40.93 -18.97 21.98
CA GLY A 14 40.01 -18.78 20.88
C GLY A 14 40.15 -17.35 20.38
N LEU A 15 40.78 -17.16 19.24
CA LEU A 15 40.73 -15.92 18.46
C LEU A 15 39.30 -15.75 17.95
N ALA A 16 38.45 -15.04 18.73
CA ALA A 16 37.21 -14.51 18.22
C ALA A 16 37.57 -13.35 17.27
N SER A 17 37.69 -13.63 15.97
CA SER A 17 37.74 -12.58 14.96
C SER A 17 36.38 -11.91 14.92
N GLY A 18 36.24 -10.84 15.68
CA GLY A 18 35.12 -9.93 15.51
C GLY A 18 35.18 -9.35 14.10
N ALA A 19 34.26 -9.73 13.23
CA ALA A 19 34.15 -9.11 11.94
C ALA A 19 33.97 -7.60 12.14
N ALA A 20 34.91 -6.81 11.62
CA ALA A 20 34.82 -5.35 11.68
C ALA A 20 33.51 -4.89 11.02
N ILE A 21 32.77 -4.04 11.69
CA ILE A 21 31.56 -3.43 11.10
C ILE A 21 32.07 -2.52 9.97
N PRO A 22 31.60 -2.73 8.72
CA PRO A 22 32.07 -1.92 7.61
C PRO A 22 31.67 -0.44 7.80
N PRO A 23 32.45 0.52 7.29
CA PRO A 23 32.10 1.93 7.33
C PRO A 23 30.75 2.18 6.67
N ALA A 24 30.05 3.25 7.11
CA ALA A 24 28.78 3.61 6.49
C ALA A 24 28.97 3.84 4.99
N PRO A 25 28.11 3.26 4.15
CA PRO A 25 28.16 3.57 2.73
C PRO A 25 27.89 5.07 2.52
N VAL A 26 28.69 5.71 1.67
CA VAL A 26 28.46 7.09 1.27
C VAL A 26 27.28 7.09 0.30
N THR A 27 26.11 7.46 0.78
CA THR A 27 24.88 7.55 -0.02
C THR A 27 24.37 8.98 -0.07
N ASN A 28 23.62 9.31 -1.13
CA ASN A 28 22.98 10.63 -1.26
C ASN A 28 21.84 10.81 -0.24
N TYR A 29 21.14 9.69 0.10
CA TYR A 29 19.93 9.71 0.93
C TYR A 29 19.94 8.57 1.97
N ASP A 30 19.24 8.79 3.07
CA ASP A 30 18.90 7.72 4.03
C ASP A 30 17.88 6.74 3.42
N ALA A 31 16.90 7.29 2.68
CA ALA A 31 15.89 6.50 2.01
C ALA A 31 15.48 7.10 0.66
N ILE A 32 15.17 6.25 -0.31
CA ILE A 32 14.44 6.62 -1.52
C ILE A 32 13.05 6.00 -1.44
N VAL A 33 12.02 6.86 -1.63
CA VAL A 33 10.61 6.46 -1.70
C VAL A 33 10.19 6.47 -3.17
N ILE A 34 9.67 5.35 -3.65
CA ILE A 34 9.28 5.15 -5.05
C ILE A 34 7.75 5.13 -5.17
N GLY A 35 7.19 6.22 -5.68
CA GLY A 35 5.76 6.48 -5.83
C GLY A 35 5.28 7.62 -4.94
N GLY A 36 4.63 8.62 -5.54
CA GLY A 36 4.09 9.84 -4.90
C GLY A 36 2.60 9.76 -4.59
N GLY A 37 2.03 8.55 -4.49
CA GLY A 37 0.69 8.32 -3.97
C GLY A 37 0.60 8.52 -2.45
N PRO A 38 -0.58 8.33 -1.84
CA PRO A 38 -0.78 8.56 -0.41
C PRO A 38 0.24 7.86 0.49
N ALA A 39 0.57 6.60 0.20
CA ALA A 39 1.54 5.81 0.98
C ALA A 39 2.95 6.40 0.94
N GLY A 40 3.44 6.76 -0.26
CA GLY A 40 4.77 7.35 -0.41
C GLY A 40 4.87 8.75 0.20
N LEU A 41 3.84 9.58 0.05
CA LEU A 41 3.77 10.90 0.69
C LEU A 41 3.81 10.78 2.22
N ALA A 42 3.07 9.82 2.79
CA ALA A 42 3.07 9.58 4.24
C ALA A 42 4.41 9.05 4.75
N ALA A 43 5.05 8.14 4.01
CA ALA A 43 6.39 7.64 4.34
C ALA A 43 7.42 8.78 4.33
N THR A 44 7.41 9.60 3.27
CA THR A 44 8.29 10.77 3.14
C THR A 44 8.05 11.76 4.28
N SER A 45 6.79 12.07 4.61
CA SER A 45 6.43 12.93 5.73
C SER A 45 6.94 12.39 7.06
N GLY A 46 6.75 11.09 7.31
CA GLY A 46 7.22 10.45 8.53
C GLY A 46 8.74 10.56 8.72
N LEU A 47 9.50 10.36 7.66
CA LEU A 47 10.97 10.46 7.67
C LEU A 47 11.44 11.92 7.77
N ALA A 48 10.77 12.85 7.09
CA ALA A 48 11.05 14.28 7.16
C ALA A 48 10.94 14.82 8.60
N ARG A 49 9.94 14.37 9.36
CA ARG A 49 9.70 14.79 10.76
C ARG A 49 10.85 14.44 11.69
N VAL A 50 11.64 13.45 11.35
CA VAL A 50 12.82 13.01 12.11
C VAL A 50 14.13 13.34 11.38
N ARG A 51 14.08 14.29 10.42
CA ARG A 51 15.21 14.84 9.69
C ARG A 51 16.07 13.81 8.94
N ARG A 52 15.46 12.72 8.44
CA ARG A 52 16.15 11.83 7.51
C ARG A 52 16.22 12.48 6.12
N ASN A 53 17.35 12.28 5.42
CA ASN A 53 17.49 12.71 4.03
C ASN A 53 16.73 11.76 3.12
N VAL A 54 15.70 12.27 2.46
CA VAL A 54 14.76 11.45 1.68
C VAL A 54 14.61 11.99 0.27
N LEU A 55 14.67 11.10 -0.72
CA LEU A 55 14.25 11.37 -2.09
C LEU A 55 12.93 10.67 -2.37
N LEU A 56 11.91 11.43 -2.75
CA LEU A 56 10.66 10.91 -3.31
C LEU A 56 10.73 10.97 -4.84
N ILE A 57 10.56 9.83 -5.50
CA ILE A 57 10.51 9.72 -6.97
C ILE A 57 9.08 9.33 -7.37
N ASP A 58 8.44 10.12 -8.21
CA ASP A 58 7.04 9.96 -8.56
C ASP A 58 6.82 9.93 -10.07
N SER A 59 6.22 8.84 -10.56
CA SER A 59 5.89 8.67 -11.98
C SER A 59 4.66 9.47 -12.43
N GLY A 60 3.85 9.95 -11.49
CA GLY A 60 2.58 10.63 -11.78
C GLY A 60 1.43 9.69 -12.14
N VAL A 61 1.62 8.38 -12.01
CA VAL A 61 0.56 7.37 -12.27
C VAL A 61 -0.03 6.91 -10.95
N TYR A 62 -1.34 7.09 -10.77
CA TYR A 62 -2.02 6.79 -9.51
C TYR A 62 -3.29 5.98 -9.76
N ARG A 63 -3.54 4.96 -8.92
CA ARG A 63 -4.73 4.12 -9.02
C ARG A 63 -6.02 4.92 -8.89
N ASN A 64 -6.07 5.86 -7.95
CA ASN A 64 -7.21 6.76 -7.76
C ASN A 64 -7.14 8.04 -8.61
N GLY A 65 -6.28 8.09 -9.63
CA GLY A 65 -6.18 9.23 -10.54
C GLY A 65 -7.48 9.55 -11.30
N PRO A 66 -8.22 8.54 -11.77
CA PRO A 66 -9.45 8.76 -12.52
C PRO A 66 -10.66 9.14 -11.65
N THR A 67 -10.66 8.92 -10.32
CA THR A 67 -11.81 9.25 -9.47
C THR A 67 -12.03 10.77 -9.39
N ARG A 68 -13.31 11.17 -9.33
CA ARG A 68 -13.66 12.60 -9.21
C ARG A 68 -13.23 13.16 -7.87
N HIS A 69 -13.53 12.43 -6.80
CA HIS A 69 -13.28 12.84 -5.44
C HIS A 69 -12.61 11.71 -4.65
N MET A 70 -12.09 12.05 -3.49
CA MET A 70 -11.45 11.13 -2.55
C MET A 70 -12.19 11.24 -1.22
N HIS A 71 -12.60 10.12 -0.67
CA HIS A 71 -13.38 10.06 0.57
C HIS A 71 -12.67 9.26 1.66
N ASP A 72 -13.28 9.21 2.86
CA ASP A 72 -12.78 8.47 4.03
C ASP A 72 -11.40 8.97 4.54
N VAL A 73 -11.07 10.25 4.29
CA VAL A 73 -9.85 10.88 4.81
C VAL A 73 -10.22 12.11 5.61
N LEU A 74 -10.23 11.98 6.94
CA LEU A 74 -10.61 13.08 7.85
C LEU A 74 -9.78 14.34 7.56
N GLY A 75 -10.46 15.46 7.33
CA GLY A 75 -9.88 16.74 6.95
C GLY A 75 -9.62 16.92 5.44
N PHE A 76 -9.79 15.87 4.63
CA PHE A 76 -9.67 15.89 3.16
C PHE A 76 -10.82 15.15 2.47
N ASP A 77 -11.93 14.92 3.18
CA ASP A 77 -13.06 14.23 2.61
C ASP A 77 -13.71 15.05 1.50
N GLY A 78 -13.97 14.44 0.35
CA GLY A 78 -14.56 15.10 -0.82
C GLY A 78 -13.60 15.94 -1.68
N VAL A 79 -12.30 16.01 -1.36
CA VAL A 79 -11.34 16.71 -2.24
C VAL A 79 -10.95 15.84 -3.43
N THR A 80 -10.47 16.46 -4.52
CA THR A 80 -9.90 15.68 -5.62
C THR A 80 -8.60 14.99 -5.20
N PRO A 81 -8.29 13.77 -5.69
CA PRO A 81 -7.01 13.12 -5.42
C PRO A 81 -5.80 13.97 -5.81
N ALA A 82 -5.93 14.78 -6.85
CA ALA A 82 -4.89 15.72 -7.28
C ALA A 82 -4.63 16.82 -6.25
N TYR A 83 -5.70 17.40 -5.68
CA TYR A 83 -5.58 18.42 -4.64
C TYR A 83 -4.91 17.86 -3.37
N PHE A 84 -5.30 16.66 -2.94
CA PHE A 84 -4.66 16.00 -1.79
C PHE A 84 -3.15 15.85 -2.00
N ARG A 85 -2.72 15.32 -3.16
CA ARG A 85 -1.29 15.17 -3.47
C ARG A 85 -0.58 16.52 -3.54
N TYR A 86 -1.22 17.53 -4.11
CA TYR A 86 -0.68 18.89 -4.15
C TYR A 86 -0.46 19.44 -2.73
N ALA A 87 -1.49 19.40 -1.87
CA ALA A 87 -1.40 19.88 -0.49
C ALA A 87 -0.31 19.15 0.32
N ALA A 88 -0.23 17.82 0.18
CA ALA A 88 0.81 17.04 0.83
C ALA A 88 2.22 17.39 0.34
N ARG A 89 2.42 17.59 -0.97
CA ARG A 89 3.71 18.00 -1.54
C ARG A 89 4.10 19.41 -1.10
N GLN A 90 3.14 20.34 -0.99
CA GLN A 90 3.39 21.67 -0.42
C GLN A 90 3.90 21.59 1.02
N GLN A 91 3.29 20.77 1.87
CA GLN A 91 3.77 20.57 3.24
C GLN A 91 5.19 19.96 3.27
N LEU A 92 5.48 19.00 2.39
CA LEU A 92 6.79 18.36 2.30
C LEU A 92 7.89 19.28 1.81
N SER A 93 7.57 20.28 0.97
CA SER A 93 8.54 21.26 0.45
C SER A 93 9.17 22.14 1.53
N HIS A 94 8.55 22.23 2.72
CA HIS A 94 9.11 22.96 3.85
C HIS A 94 10.25 22.24 4.58
N TYR A 95 10.47 20.94 4.30
CA TYR A 95 11.55 20.18 4.92
C TYR A 95 12.79 20.17 4.05
N SER A 96 13.86 20.82 4.51
CA SER A 96 15.15 20.88 3.79
C SER A 96 15.84 19.54 3.56
N THR A 97 15.40 18.47 4.26
CA THR A 97 15.91 17.11 4.10
C THR A 97 15.11 16.28 3.09
N VAL A 98 14.13 16.87 2.41
CA VAL A 98 13.29 16.18 1.43
C VAL A 98 13.57 16.73 0.04
N ALA A 99 13.93 15.84 -0.88
CA ALA A 99 13.93 16.09 -2.31
C ALA A 99 12.77 15.35 -2.98
N MET A 100 12.11 15.98 -3.94
CA MET A 100 11.02 15.37 -4.71
C MET A 100 11.29 15.56 -6.19
N VAL A 101 11.28 14.47 -6.96
CA VAL A 101 11.47 14.48 -8.40
C VAL A 101 10.38 13.70 -9.11
N ASN A 102 10.02 14.16 -10.30
CA ASN A 102 9.15 13.40 -11.18
C ASN A 102 10.00 12.48 -12.07
N GLY A 103 9.53 11.25 -12.27
CA GLY A 103 10.19 10.29 -13.10
C GLY A 103 9.78 8.84 -12.78
N THR A 104 10.09 7.95 -13.69
CA THR A 104 9.82 6.52 -13.54
C THR A 104 11.09 5.80 -13.13
N VAL A 105 11.05 5.12 -11.99
CA VAL A 105 12.14 4.22 -11.59
C VAL A 105 12.07 2.98 -12.48
N VAL A 106 13.19 2.69 -13.14
CA VAL A 106 13.30 1.56 -14.07
C VAL A 106 14.21 0.46 -13.56
N LYS A 107 15.04 0.73 -12.55
CA LYS A 107 15.93 -0.27 -11.97
C LYS A 107 16.33 0.11 -10.54
N ILE A 108 16.47 -0.91 -9.69
CA ILE A 108 17.06 -0.82 -8.36
C ILE A 108 18.16 -1.87 -8.30
N THR A 109 19.38 -1.46 -7.93
CA THR A 109 20.54 -2.35 -7.85
C THR A 109 21.10 -2.31 -6.43
N PRO A 110 21.25 -3.45 -5.74
CA PRO A 110 22.00 -3.52 -4.49
C PRO A 110 23.44 -3.03 -4.70
N GLY A 111 23.97 -2.31 -3.72
CA GLY A 111 25.35 -1.80 -3.78
C GLY A 111 26.39 -2.81 -3.32
N ASP A 112 25.98 -3.77 -2.50
CA ASP A 112 26.82 -4.86 -1.98
C ASP A 112 25.97 -6.10 -1.64
N GLU A 113 26.63 -7.19 -1.28
CA GLU A 113 25.97 -8.47 -0.90
C GLU A 113 25.14 -8.36 0.39
N GLN A 114 25.39 -7.38 1.24
CA GLN A 114 24.70 -7.14 2.49
C GLN A 114 23.51 -6.20 2.34
N ASN A 115 23.28 -5.65 1.13
CA ASN A 115 22.25 -4.64 0.87
C ASN A 115 22.38 -3.41 1.80
N SER A 116 23.63 -2.99 2.06
CA SER A 116 23.89 -1.84 2.92
C SER A 116 23.46 -0.52 2.28
N PHE A 117 23.41 -0.49 0.95
CA PHE A 117 22.85 0.60 0.14
C PHE A 117 22.33 0.09 -1.21
N PHE A 118 21.62 0.95 -1.91
CA PHE A 118 21.01 0.70 -3.22
C PHE A 118 21.28 1.87 -4.17
N THR A 119 21.41 1.55 -5.46
CA THR A 119 21.39 2.52 -6.56
C THR A 119 20.04 2.45 -7.27
N VAL A 120 19.35 3.56 -7.38
CA VAL A 120 18.05 3.69 -8.06
C VAL A 120 18.26 4.45 -9.37
N THR A 121 17.88 3.83 -10.48
CA THR A 121 17.93 4.43 -11.81
C THR A 121 16.55 4.95 -12.18
N THR A 122 16.45 6.25 -12.50
CA THR A 122 15.21 6.97 -12.82
C THR A 122 15.30 7.55 -14.22
N VAL A 123 14.24 7.38 -14.99
CA VAL A 123 14.02 8.08 -16.27
C VAL A 123 13.06 9.24 -15.99
N PRO A 124 13.54 10.50 -16.07
CA PRO A 124 12.73 11.69 -15.74
C PRO A 124 11.55 11.91 -16.72
N ALA A 125 11.78 11.67 -18.01
CA ALA A 125 10.76 11.75 -19.06
C ALA A 125 11.23 10.96 -20.29
N PRO A 126 10.34 10.60 -21.23
CA PRO A 126 10.73 9.95 -22.47
C PRO A 126 11.78 10.79 -23.23
N GLY A 127 12.89 10.14 -23.63
CA GLY A 127 14.00 10.80 -24.34
C GLY A 127 14.98 11.59 -23.44
N VAL A 128 14.73 11.71 -22.15
CA VAL A 128 15.66 12.30 -21.19
C VAL A 128 16.58 11.22 -20.63
N PRO A 129 17.92 11.48 -20.56
CA PRO A 129 18.86 10.51 -19.98
C PRO A 129 18.48 10.10 -18.56
N ALA A 130 18.65 8.81 -18.27
CA ALA A 130 18.44 8.28 -16.94
C ALA A 130 19.42 8.89 -15.93
N THR A 131 18.96 9.07 -14.69
CA THR A 131 19.76 9.54 -13.56
C THR A 131 19.83 8.48 -12.48
N ASN A 132 20.91 8.50 -11.70
CA ASN A 132 21.11 7.58 -10.59
C ASN A 132 21.14 8.34 -9.27
N ALA A 133 20.53 7.74 -8.25
CA ALA A 133 20.61 8.19 -6.87
C ALA A 133 20.89 6.99 -5.96
N THR A 134 21.57 7.21 -4.84
CA THR A 134 21.90 6.14 -3.89
C THR A 134 21.21 6.38 -2.55
N ALA A 135 20.75 5.32 -1.91
CA ALA A 135 20.17 5.37 -0.56
C ALA A 135 20.48 4.11 0.24
N ARG A 136 20.45 4.25 1.56
CA ARG A 136 20.62 3.11 2.49
C ARG A 136 19.40 2.19 2.48
N LYS A 137 18.18 2.73 2.28
CA LYS A 137 16.92 1.99 2.33
C LYS A 137 16.00 2.39 1.18
N ILE A 138 15.16 1.46 0.76
CA ILE A 138 14.17 1.66 -0.30
C ILE A 138 12.76 1.45 0.27
N ILE A 139 11.83 2.33 -0.08
CA ILE A 139 10.40 2.18 0.19
C ILE A 139 9.66 2.10 -1.16
N LEU A 140 9.11 0.93 -1.45
CA LEU A 140 8.28 0.67 -2.62
C LEU A 140 6.84 1.09 -2.30
N ALA A 141 6.43 2.25 -2.80
CA ALA A 141 5.07 2.79 -2.73
C ALA A 141 4.42 2.78 -4.11
N THR A 142 4.73 1.76 -4.90
CA THR A 142 4.48 1.66 -6.33
C THR A 142 3.02 1.42 -6.69
N GLY A 143 2.21 0.96 -5.74
CA GLY A 143 0.78 0.76 -5.92
C GLY A 143 0.40 -0.38 -6.88
N LEU A 144 -0.89 -0.47 -7.15
CA LEU A 144 -1.49 -1.41 -8.08
C LEU A 144 -2.14 -0.67 -9.25
N ARG A 145 -2.38 -1.39 -10.34
CA ARG A 145 -3.29 -0.99 -11.42
C ARG A 145 -4.37 -2.04 -11.60
N ASP A 146 -5.58 -1.60 -11.91
CA ASP A 146 -6.69 -2.50 -12.18
C ASP A 146 -6.62 -2.99 -13.63
N ILE A 147 -6.93 -4.27 -13.85
CA ILE A 147 -6.99 -4.90 -15.16
C ILE A 147 -8.44 -4.80 -15.64
N LEU A 148 -8.72 -3.79 -16.44
CA LEU A 148 -10.07 -3.52 -16.91
C LEU A 148 -10.41 -4.41 -18.11
N PRO A 149 -11.66 -4.90 -18.20
CA PRO A 149 -12.17 -5.54 -19.41
C PRO A 149 -12.14 -4.59 -20.61
N GLU A 150 -11.97 -5.14 -21.80
CA GLU A 150 -12.00 -4.38 -23.07
C GLU A 150 -13.41 -3.95 -23.49
N THR A 151 -14.43 -4.26 -22.69
CA THR A 151 -15.83 -3.88 -22.95
C THR A 151 -15.93 -2.36 -23.05
N PRO A 152 -16.42 -1.82 -24.20
CA PRO A 152 -16.58 -0.38 -24.41
C PRO A 152 -17.33 0.30 -23.27
N GLY A 153 -16.81 1.43 -22.80
CA GLY A 153 -17.38 2.22 -21.72
C GLY A 153 -16.88 1.87 -20.33
N ILE A 154 -16.21 0.75 -20.10
CA ILE A 154 -15.66 0.44 -18.76
C ILE A 154 -14.47 1.35 -18.43
N ALA A 155 -13.48 1.40 -19.30
CA ALA A 155 -12.27 2.20 -19.04
C ALA A 155 -12.56 3.72 -19.00
N GLU A 156 -13.44 4.21 -19.87
CA GLU A 156 -13.82 5.61 -19.96
C GLU A 156 -14.56 6.10 -18.71
N ASN A 157 -15.28 5.19 -18.04
CA ASN A 157 -16.13 5.48 -16.87
C ASN A 157 -15.52 5.00 -15.54
N TRP A 158 -14.31 4.43 -15.60
CA TRP A 158 -13.60 3.96 -14.42
C TRP A 158 -13.30 5.10 -13.45
N GLY A 159 -13.70 4.96 -12.17
CA GLY A 159 -13.63 6.01 -11.16
C GLY A 159 -14.65 7.15 -11.34
N LYS A 160 -15.63 6.96 -12.22
CA LYS A 160 -16.68 7.96 -12.50
C LYS A 160 -18.00 7.24 -12.70
N GLY A 161 -18.61 6.75 -11.63
CA GLY A 161 -19.81 5.93 -11.65
C GLY A 161 -19.57 4.43 -11.84
N ILE A 162 -18.38 3.99 -12.30
CA ILE A 162 -17.92 2.62 -12.16
C ILE A 162 -16.79 2.63 -11.14
N PHE A 163 -17.03 2.15 -9.92
CA PHE A 163 -16.11 2.20 -8.79
C PHE A 163 -15.84 0.80 -8.21
N TRP A 164 -14.78 0.67 -7.39
CA TRP A 164 -14.34 -0.63 -6.84
C TRP A 164 -14.31 -0.68 -5.31
N CYS A 165 -14.70 0.40 -4.65
CA CYS A 165 -14.58 0.51 -3.20
C CYS A 165 -15.83 1.16 -2.62
N PRO A 166 -16.64 0.44 -1.83
CA PRO A 166 -17.84 0.99 -1.21
C PRO A 166 -17.59 2.20 -0.31
N TRP A 167 -16.50 2.18 0.47
CA TRP A 167 -16.10 3.27 1.36
C TRP A 167 -15.55 4.48 0.62
N CYS A 168 -15.11 4.30 -0.64
CA CYS A 168 -14.48 5.36 -1.42
C CYS A 168 -15.51 6.20 -2.19
N ASP A 169 -16.48 5.53 -2.83
CA ASP A 169 -17.42 6.17 -3.75
C ASP A 169 -18.89 5.69 -3.55
N GLY A 170 -19.12 4.75 -2.64
CA GLY A 170 -20.45 4.14 -2.47
C GLY A 170 -21.51 5.08 -1.91
N HIS A 171 -21.12 6.03 -1.05
CA HIS A 171 -22.05 6.98 -0.44
C HIS A 171 -22.60 7.98 -1.45
N GLU A 172 -21.78 8.43 -2.39
CA GLU A 172 -22.15 9.36 -3.48
C GLU A 172 -23.18 8.77 -4.44
N HIS A 173 -23.22 7.43 -4.50
CA HIS A 173 -24.17 6.64 -5.30
C HIS A 173 -25.23 5.91 -4.45
N ALA A 174 -25.37 6.27 -3.16
CA ALA A 174 -26.38 5.68 -2.28
C ALA A 174 -27.81 5.96 -2.76
N ASP A 175 -28.74 5.03 -2.45
CA ASP A 175 -30.15 5.08 -2.81
C ASP A 175 -30.46 5.15 -4.32
N GLN A 176 -29.47 4.82 -5.15
CA GLN A 176 -29.58 4.79 -6.61
C GLN A 176 -29.58 3.33 -7.13
N SER A 177 -29.97 3.15 -8.41
CA SER A 177 -29.92 1.84 -9.05
C SER A 177 -28.48 1.42 -9.32
N LEU A 178 -28.08 0.28 -8.74
CA LEU A 178 -26.68 -0.20 -8.77
C LEU A 178 -26.56 -1.48 -9.60
N GLY A 179 -25.54 -1.57 -10.42
CA GLY A 179 -25.07 -2.80 -11.03
C GLY A 179 -23.82 -3.36 -10.32
N LEU A 180 -23.74 -4.65 -10.10
CA LEU A 180 -22.52 -5.33 -9.66
C LEU A 180 -21.84 -5.91 -10.90
N LEU A 181 -20.63 -5.43 -11.24
CA LEU A 181 -19.83 -5.92 -12.37
C LEU A 181 -18.73 -6.85 -11.85
N GLY A 182 -18.77 -8.10 -12.26
CA GLY A 182 -17.77 -9.07 -11.87
C GLY A 182 -18.23 -10.51 -12.07
N SER A 183 -17.46 -11.48 -11.58
CA SER A 183 -17.86 -12.88 -11.63
C SER A 183 -18.86 -13.24 -10.55
N LEU A 184 -19.68 -14.27 -10.79
CA LEU A 184 -20.73 -14.72 -9.88
C LEU A 184 -20.24 -14.94 -8.43
N ASP A 185 -19.04 -15.46 -8.27
CA ASP A 185 -18.46 -15.79 -6.97
C ASP A 185 -18.14 -14.57 -6.08
N ASN A 186 -18.12 -13.37 -6.66
CA ASN A 186 -17.95 -12.12 -5.93
C ASN A 186 -19.28 -11.46 -5.53
N VAL A 187 -20.41 -11.85 -6.16
CA VAL A 187 -21.71 -11.23 -5.97
C VAL A 187 -22.20 -11.24 -4.50
N PRO A 188 -22.17 -12.37 -3.76
CA PRO A 188 -22.66 -12.38 -2.39
C PRO A 188 -21.88 -11.46 -1.44
N ALA A 189 -20.58 -11.28 -1.66
CA ALA A 189 -19.76 -10.36 -0.89
C ALA A 189 -20.13 -8.91 -1.22
N ALA A 190 -20.22 -8.57 -2.49
CA ALA A 190 -20.61 -7.24 -2.96
C ALA A 190 -22.00 -6.82 -2.45
N VAL A 191 -22.96 -7.75 -2.43
CA VAL A 191 -24.31 -7.48 -1.86
C VAL A 191 -24.21 -7.16 -0.37
N ARG A 192 -23.42 -7.90 0.41
CA ARG A 192 -23.22 -7.60 1.84
C ARG A 192 -22.62 -6.23 2.08
N GLU A 193 -21.70 -5.80 1.25
CA GLU A 193 -21.04 -4.51 1.36
C GLU A 193 -21.93 -3.34 0.94
N MET A 194 -22.83 -3.58 -0.04
CA MET A 194 -23.68 -2.51 -0.61
C MET A 194 -25.08 -2.44 -0.02
N SER A 195 -25.54 -3.44 0.73
CA SER A 195 -26.94 -3.52 1.19
C SER A 195 -27.37 -2.41 2.16
N THR A 196 -26.45 -1.70 2.79
CA THR A 196 -26.73 -0.52 3.61
C THR A 196 -26.79 0.78 2.79
N LEU A 197 -26.30 0.75 1.56
CA LEU A 197 -26.23 1.90 0.66
C LEU A 197 -27.31 1.85 -0.42
N ASN A 198 -27.57 0.67 -1.00
CA ASN A 198 -28.46 0.53 -2.15
C ASN A 198 -29.45 -0.62 -1.96
N ASN A 199 -30.71 -0.39 -2.33
CA ASN A 199 -31.78 -1.38 -2.30
C ASN A 199 -32.19 -1.90 -3.69
N ASP A 200 -31.86 -1.17 -4.77
CA ASP A 200 -32.05 -1.58 -6.17
C ASP A 200 -30.73 -2.05 -6.76
N ILE A 201 -30.42 -3.34 -6.56
CA ILE A 201 -29.15 -3.95 -6.98
C ILE A 201 -29.44 -5.05 -8.03
N ILE A 202 -28.66 -5.10 -9.09
CA ILE A 202 -28.61 -6.22 -10.05
C ILE A 202 -27.18 -6.72 -10.22
N ALA A 203 -27.00 -8.03 -10.22
CA ALA A 203 -25.70 -8.65 -10.51
C ALA A 203 -25.54 -8.91 -12.02
N LEU A 204 -24.57 -8.27 -12.64
CA LEU A 204 -24.23 -8.37 -14.06
C LEU A 204 -22.96 -9.22 -14.18
N VAL A 205 -23.17 -10.53 -14.33
CA VAL A 205 -22.08 -11.51 -14.17
C VAL A 205 -21.43 -11.95 -15.50
N ASN A 206 -21.88 -11.36 -16.63
CA ASN A 206 -21.21 -11.43 -17.93
C ASN A 206 -20.78 -12.84 -18.35
N GLY A 207 -21.70 -13.80 -18.32
CA GLY A 207 -21.45 -15.19 -18.73
C GLY A 207 -20.82 -16.10 -17.66
N THR A 208 -20.56 -15.61 -16.45
CA THR A 208 -19.91 -16.41 -15.39
C THR A 208 -20.90 -17.20 -14.52
N ASP A 209 -22.20 -17.13 -14.76
CA ASP A 209 -23.15 -18.04 -14.09
C ASP A 209 -23.06 -19.44 -14.73
N THR A 210 -22.03 -20.18 -14.36
CA THR A 210 -21.72 -21.52 -14.82
C THR A 210 -21.66 -22.49 -13.64
N PRO A 211 -21.77 -23.82 -13.86
CA PRO A 211 -21.63 -24.81 -12.80
C PRO A 211 -20.34 -24.66 -11.97
N GLU A 212 -19.24 -24.27 -12.62
CA GLU A 212 -17.95 -24.04 -11.96
C GLU A 212 -18.03 -22.85 -10.99
N TYR A 213 -18.45 -21.70 -11.47
CA TYR A 213 -18.57 -20.50 -10.60
C TYR A 213 -19.63 -20.65 -9.53
N ARG A 214 -20.74 -21.38 -9.80
CA ARG A 214 -21.74 -21.72 -8.77
C ARG A 214 -21.13 -22.56 -7.65
N ALA A 215 -20.28 -23.55 -7.97
CA ALA A 215 -19.57 -24.33 -6.96
C ALA A 215 -18.58 -23.51 -6.13
N ILE A 216 -17.84 -22.58 -6.78
CA ILE A 216 -16.96 -21.63 -6.07
C ILE A 216 -17.77 -20.72 -5.14
N THR A 217 -18.88 -20.19 -5.62
CA THR A 217 -19.78 -19.34 -4.84
C THR A 217 -20.36 -20.04 -3.65
N ASP A 218 -20.80 -21.31 -3.81
CA ASP A 218 -21.30 -22.15 -2.70
C ASP A 218 -20.22 -22.46 -1.66
N GLY A 219 -18.95 -22.57 -2.11
CA GLY A 219 -17.79 -22.69 -1.22
C GLY A 219 -17.53 -21.45 -0.38
N LYS A 220 -17.82 -20.25 -0.91
CA LYS A 220 -17.69 -18.95 -0.21
C LYS A 220 -18.89 -18.63 0.69
N LEU A 221 -20.09 -18.94 0.24
CA LEU A 221 -21.35 -18.73 0.98
C LEU A 221 -22.37 -19.82 0.62
N LYS A 222 -22.61 -20.76 1.53
CA LYS A 222 -23.68 -21.73 1.36
C LYS A 222 -25.04 -21.07 1.28
N ASN A 223 -25.93 -21.59 0.43
CA ASN A 223 -27.25 -21.03 0.16
C ASN A 223 -27.21 -19.57 -0.36
N TRP A 224 -26.17 -19.22 -1.10
CA TRP A 224 -26.00 -17.89 -1.67
C TRP A 224 -27.20 -17.46 -2.55
N GLU A 225 -27.84 -18.37 -3.28
CA GLU A 225 -29.05 -18.07 -4.08
C GLU A 225 -30.17 -17.56 -3.16
N LYS A 226 -30.40 -18.23 -2.01
CA LYS A 226 -31.40 -17.79 -1.03
C LYS A 226 -31.05 -16.44 -0.42
N TYR A 227 -29.74 -16.16 -0.23
CA TYR A 227 -29.26 -14.89 0.23
C TYR A 227 -29.59 -13.76 -0.78
N LEU A 228 -29.33 -13.97 -2.09
CA LEU A 228 -29.68 -13.02 -3.13
C LEU A 228 -31.20 -12.81 -3.26
N GLU A 229 -31.99 -13.88 -3.10
CA GLU A 229 -33.46 -13.79 -3.07
C GLU A 229 -33.96 -12.90 -1.93
N ILE A 230 -33.43 -13.08 -0.70
CA ILE A 230 -33.76 -12.25 0.46
C ILE A 230 -33.48 -10.77 0.19
N HIS A 231 -32.35 -10.47 -0.46
CA HIS A 231 -31.96 -9.10 -0.82
C HIS A 231 -32.58 -8.62 -2.13
N LYS A 232 -33.40 -9.46 -2.81
CA LYS A 232 -34.05 -9.16 -4.10
C LYS A 232 -33.07 -8.76 -5.21
N VAL A 233 -31.89 -9.38 -5.21
CA VAL A 233 -30.82 -9.14 -6.20
C VAL A 233 -30.95 -10.16 -7.34
N PRO A 234 -31.47 -9.78 -8.52
CA PRO A 234 -31.46 -10.66 -9.69
C PRO A 234 -30.04 -10.80 -10.25
N VAL A 235 -29.79 -11.96 -10.85
CA VAL A 235 -28.56 -12.24 -11.58
C VAL A 235 -28.84 -12.21 -13.08
N ASP A 236 -28.14 -11.34 -13.80
CA ASP A 236 -28.15 -11.27 -15.27
C ASP A 236 -26.83 -11.82 -15.82
N ASN A 237 -26.94 -12.94 -16.53
CA ASN A 237 -25.78 -13.66 -17.08
C ASN A 237 -25.49 -13.33 -18.55
N ARG A 238 -26.23 -12.39 -19.15
CA ARG A 238 -26.00 -12.01 -20.53
C ARG A 238 -24.64 -11.37 -20.71
N THR A 239 -24.05 -11.58 -21.89
CA THR A 239 -22.77 -10.94 -22.26
C THR A 239 -22.97 -9.44 -22.46
N ILE A 240 -22.23 -8.63 -21.73
CA ILE A 240 -22.24 -7.16 -21.83
C ILE A 240 -21.41 -6.76 -23.06
N THR A 241 -22.01 -5.99 -23.98
CA THR A 241 -21.33 -5.50 -25.17
C THR A 241 -20.89 -4.05 -25.08
N ALA A 242 -21.55 -3.23 -24.28
CA ALA A 242 -21.15 -1.85 -24.00
C ALA A 242 -21.81 -1.32 -22.71
N ILE A 243 -21.17 -0.32 -22.10
CA ILE A 243 -21.73 0.50 -21.03
C ILE A 243 -21.61 1.97 -21.46
N THR A 244 -22.72 2.55 -21.91
CA THR A 244 -22.76 3.90 -22.44
C THR A 244 -23.23 4.88 -21.37
N ARG A 245 -22.45 5.92 -21.09
CA ARG A 245 -22.88 7.02 -20.21
C ARG A 245 -23.94 7.86 -20.92
N LEU A 246 -25.12 7.98 -20.34
CA LEU A 246 -26.21 8.83 -20.82
C LEU A 246 -26.24 10.19 -20.12
N GLN A 247 -25.80 10.22 -18.83
CA GLN A 247 -25.74 11.43 -18.02
C GLN A 247 -24.47 11.40 -17.16
N ASP A 248 -23.75 12.51 -17.13
CA ASP A 248 -22.64 12.71 -16.19
C ASP A 248 -23.21 13.29 -14.87
N GLY A 249 -23.00 12.55 -13.79
CA GLY A 249 -23.49 12.91 -12.45
C GLY A 249 -22.53 13.76 -11.63
N GLY A 250 -21.34 14.05 -12.16
CA GLY A 250 -20.38 14.89 -11.47
C GLY A 250 -20.90 16.32 -11.32
N ASP A 251 -20.90 16.85 -10.10
CA ASP A 251 -21.25 18.24 -9.85
C ASP A 251 -20.00 19.13 -9.81
N ALA A 252 -19.79 19.90 -10.87
CA ALA A 252 -18.69 20.88 -10.95
C ALA A 252 -18.83 22.05 -9.95
N HIS A 253 -20.00 22.17 -9.30
CA HIS A 253 -20.30 23.21 -8.33
C HIS A 253 -20.47 22.68 -6.90
N ALA A 254 -20.01 21.42 -6.66
CA ALA A 254 -20.05 20.84 -5.33
C ALA A 254 -19.36 21.76 -4.31
N ASP A 255 -20.00 21.96 -3.17
CA ASP A 255 -19.40 22.71 -2.08
C ASP A 255 -18.22 21.91 -1.49
N PRO A 256 -16.98 22.42 -1.58
CA PRO A 256 -15.82 21.71 -1.08
C PRO A 256 -15.78 21.56 0.45
N SER A 257 -16.70 22.23 1.17
CA SER A 257 -16.85 22.07 2.62
C SER A 257 -17.75 20.90 3.02
N LEU A 258 -18.49 20.33 2.06
CA LEU A 258 -19.34 19.17 2.31
C LEU A 258 -18.52 17.88 2.20
N PRO A 259 -18.70 16.92 3.11
CA PRO A 259 -17.94 15.68 3.12
C PRO A 259 -18.30 14.75 1.94
N SER A 260 -19.50 14.88 1.38
CA SER A 260 -19.94 14.07 0.25
C SER A 260 -20.96 14.84 -0.60
N VAL A 261 -20.98 14.53 -1.89
CA VAL A 261 -21.90 15.10 -2.87
C VAL A 261 -22.51 13.94 -3.67
N PRO A 262 -23.86 13.82 -3.72
CA PRO A 262 -24.50 12.78 -4.52
C PRO A 262 -24.12 12.91 -6.00
N GLU A 263 -23.58 11.84 -6.59
CA GLU A 263 -23.28 11.73 -8.02
C GLU A 263 -24.45 11.02 -8.72
N LYS A 264 -25.11 11.72 -9.63
CA LYS A 264 -26.31 11.21 -10.32
C LYS A 264 -26.02 10.86 -11.78
N ASP A 265 -25.14 9.89 -11.96
CA ASP A 265 -24.86 9.33 -13.25
C ASP A 265 -26.04 8.51 -13.79
N LEU A 266 -26.08 8.31 -15.09
CA LEU A 266 -26.97 7.36 -15.75
C LEU A 266 -26.24 6.67 -16.87
N PHE A 267 -26.33 5.34 -16.87
CA PHE A 267 -25.72 4.50 -17.88
C PHE A 267 -26.76 3.58 -18.53
N GLN A 268 -26.55 3.26 -19.78
CA GLN A 268 -27.18 2.16 -20.50
C GLN A 268 -26.19 1.00 -20.60
N VAL A 269 -26.64 -0.20 -20.26
CA VAL A 269 -25.91 -1.45 -20.44
C VAL A 269 -26.54 -2.19 -21.60
N ASP A 270 -25.76 -2.41 -22.63
CA ASP A 270 -26.16 -3.17 -23.81
C ASP A 270 -25.62 -4.60 -23.72
N PHE A 271 -26.42 -5.55 -24.19
CA PHE A 271 -26.11 -6.98 -24.14
C PHE A 271 -26.04 -7.56 -25.55
N SER A 272 -25.46 -8.75 -25.68
CA SER A 272 -25.44 -9.50 -26.92
C SER A 272 -26.84 -9.93 -27.41
N GLU A 273 -27.81 -9.98 -26.49
CA GLU A 273 -29.20 -10.37 -26.75
C GLU A 273 -30.16 -9.70 -25.75
N GLY A 274 -31.41 -9.52 -26.17
CA GLY A 274 -32.47 -8.90 -25.37
C GLY A 274 -32.32 -7.40 -25.19
N ASP A 275 -33.16 -6.82 -24.34
CA ASP A 275 -33.23 -5.38 -24.15
C ASP A 275 -32.09 -4.86 -23.24
N SER A 276 -31.66 -3.64 -23.53
CA SER A 276 -30.74 -2.87 -22.69
C SER A 276 -31.39 -2.51 -21.35
N ILE A 277 -30.57 -2.34 -20.32
CA ILE A 277 -31.03 -1.86 -19.01
C ILE A 277 -30.33 -0.55 -18.65
N ARG A 278 -30.88 0.17 -17.66
CA ARG A 278 -30.30 1.41 -17.15
C ARG A 278 -29.90 1.25 -15.70
N ARG A 279 -28.72 1.79 -15.33
CA ARG A 279 -28.21 1.86 -13.95
C ARG A 279 -27.56 3.22 -13.70
N ALA A 280 -27.62 3.68 -12.47
CA ALA A 280 -27.00 4.94 -12.07
C ALA A 280 -25.50 4.76 -11.79
N ALA A 281 -25.11 3.60 -11.26
CA ALA A 281 -23.73 3.33 -10.92
C ALA A 281 -23.39 1.83 -10.93
N PHE A 282 -22.09 1.51 -10.82
CA PHE A 282 -21.64 0.12 -10.76
C PHE A 282 -20.53 -0.05 -9.73
N LEU A 283 -20.69 -1.04 -8.84
CA LEU A 283 -19.56 -1.59 -8.08
C LEU A 283 -18.90 -2.68 -8.93
N ALA A 284 -17.60 -2.55 -9.18
CA ALA A 284 -16.84 -3.47 -10.01
C ALA A 284 -15.81 -4.25 -9.19
N ALA A 285 -15.66 -5.55 -9.48
CA ALA A 285 -14.67 -6.44 -8.88
C ALA A 285 -13.78 -7.02 -10.00
N PHE A 286 -12.81 -6.23 -10.46
CA PHE A 286 -11.84 -6.64 -11.46
C PHE A 286 -10.48 -6.98 -10.85
N PRO A 287 -9.67 -7.84 -11.50
CA PRO A 287 -8.32 -8.15 -11.04
C PRO A 287 -7.42 -6.91 -11.01
N SER A 288 -6.38 -6.98 -10.21
CA SER A 288 -5.33 -5.94 -10.18
C SER A 288 -3.95 -6.58 -10.17
N GLU A 289 -2.95 -5.82 -10.63
CA GLU A 289 -1.55 -6.24 -10.65
C GLU A 289 -0.62 -5.12 -10.15
N GLN A 290 0.65 -5.46 -9.89
CA GLN A 290 1.66 -4.45 -9.56
C GLN A 290 1.79 -3.42 -10.69
N THR A 291 1.75 -2.12 -10.36
CA THR A 291 1.99 -1.05 -11.34
C THR A 291 3.42 -1.08 -11.87
N SER A 292 4.36 -1.52 -11.05
CA SER A 292 5.79 -1.56 -11.38
C SER A 292 6.40 -2.92 -11.03
N LYS A 293 7.28 -3.41 -11.90
CA LYS A 293 8.01 -4.66 -11.71
C LYS A 293 9.35 -4.52 -10.95
N VAL A 294 9.77 -3.30 -10.60
CA VAL A 294 11.08 -3.04 -9.97
C VAL A 294 11.27 -3.75 -8.62
N GLY A 295 10.17 -4.01 -7.89
CA GLY A 295 10.23 -4.80 -6.66
C GLY A 295 10.52 -6.28 -6.93
N GLU A 296 9.81 -6.87 -7.89
CA GLU A 296 10.00 -8.25 -8.32
C GLU A 296 11.39 -8.46 -8.92
N GLU A 297 11.83 -7.53 -9.79
CA GLU A 297 13.17 -7.56 -10.41
C GLU A 297 14.30 -7.41 -9.38
N LEU A 298 14.04 -6.75 -8.26
CA LEU A 298 14.96 -6.66 -7.11
C LEU A 298 14.98 -7.96 -6.28
N GLY A 299 14.09 -8.91 -6.54
CA GLY A 299 13.96 -10.16 -5.80
C GLY A 299 12.95 -10.14 -4.66
N VAL A 300 12.08 -9.13 -4.59
CA VAL A 300 10.98 -9.13 -3.63
C VAL A 300 9.95 -10.19 -4.05
N GLN A 301 9.64 -11.10 -3.12
CA GLN A 301 8.65 -12.15 -3.34
C GLN A 301 7.23 -11.57 -3.42
N LEU A 302 6.35 -12.29 -4.11
CA LEU A 302 4.94 -11.97 -4.15
C LEU A 302 4.12 -12.94 -3.30
N TRP A 303 3.10 -12.41 -2.64
CA TRP A 303 2.03 -13.16 -2.03
C TRP A 303 0.67 -12.63 -2.50
N GLY A 304 -0.12 -13.49 -3.14
CA GLY A 304 -1.38 -13.07 -3.75
C GLY A 304 -1.24 -11.95 -4.80
N GLY A 305 -0.12 -11.94 -5.56
CA GLY A 305 0.17 -10.89 -6.55
C GLY A 305 0.70 -9.57 -5.96
N ARG A 306 0.92 -9.51 -4.65
CA ARG A 306 1.40 -8.32 -3.93
C ARG A 306 2.77 -8.54 -3.32
N LEU A 307 3.57 -7.47 -3.18
CA LEU A 307 4.89 -7.52 -2.59
C LEU A 307 4.81 -8.03 -1.14
N ALA A 308 5.40 -9.19 -0.87
CA ALA A 308 5.36 -9.84 0.43
C ALA A 308 6.10 -9.02 1.48
N VAL A 309 5.43 -8.75 2.60
CA VAL A 309 5.96 -7.97 3.72
C VAL A 309 5.73 -8.64 5.06
N ASP A 310 6.58 -8.34 6.03
CA ASP A 310 6.35 -8.67 7.43
C ASP A 310 5.61 -7.52 8.12
N PRO A 311 4.32 -7.68 8.47
CA PRO A 311 3.55 -6.64 9.13
C PRO A 311 4.05 -6.31 10.54
N ASN A 312 4.77 -7.21 11.20
CA ASN A 312 5.29 -6.97 12.55
C ASN A 312 6.60 -6.17 12.56
N ASN A 313 7.31 -6.16 11.43
CA ASN A 313 8.61 -5.47 11.26
C ASN A 313 8.52 -4.26 10.32
N GLY A 314 7.42 -3.48 10.41
CA GLY A 314 7.28 -2.22 9.68
C GLY A 314 7.16 -2.38 8.18
N LEU A 315 6.61 -3.50 7.72
CA LEU A 315 6.39 -3.82 6.30
C LEU A 315 7.70 -4.01 5.50
N ILE A 316 8.72 -4.57 6.16
CA ILE A 316 9.95 -4.99 5.48
C ILE A 316 9.67 -6.20 4.58
N THR A 317 10.32 -6.24 3.43
CA THR A 317 10.24 -7.37 2.49
C THR A 317 11.27 -8.47 2.83
N ASN A 318 11.32 -9.55 2.05
CA ASN A 318 12.38 -10.55 2.11
C ASN A 318 13.76 -10.01 1.68
N VAL A 319 13.81 -8.84 1.00
CA VAL A 319 15.06 -8.18 0.62
C VAL A 319 15.47 -7.21 1.74
N PRO A 320 16.58 -7.45 2.47
CA PRO A 320 17.02 -6.59 3.56
C PRO A 320 17.18 -5.13 3.11
N GLY A 321 16.62 -4.19 3.87
CA GLY A 321 16.67 -2.76 3.55
C GLY A 321 15.58 -2.28 2.59
N VAL A 322 14.70 -3.16 2.11
CA VAL A 322 13.59 -2.84 1.22
C VAL A 322 12.25 -3.04 1.92
N TYR A 323 11.39 -2.06 1.84
CA TYR A 323 10.04 -2.01 2.44
C TYR A 323 9.01 -1.81 1.34
N ALA A 324 7.77 -2.29 1.54
CA ALA A 324 6.68 -2.04 0.60
C ALA A 324 5.43 -1.55 1.34
N VAL A 325 4.81 -0.48 0.83
CA VAL A 325 3.71 0.23 1.48
C VAL A 325 2.54 0.49 0.53
N GLY A 326 1.37 0.72 1.11
CA GLY A 326 0.13 0.95 0.35
C GLY A 326 -0.31 -0.28 -0.43
N ASP A 327 -1.09 -0.07 -1.47
CA ASP A 327 -1.70 -1.14 -2.28
C ASP A 327 -0.71 -2.18 -2.81
N ALA A 328 0.55 -1.80 -2.99
CA ALA A 328 1.58 -2.69 -3.52
C ALA A 328 1.92 -3.86 -2.59
N ASN A 329 1.74 -3.71 -1.27
CA ASN A 329 2.13 -4.71 -0.28
C ASN A 329 1.05 -5.77 -0.02
N SER A 330 1.43 -6.85 0.64
CA SER A 330 0.60 -8.04 0.88
C SER A 330 -0.28 -7.98 2.13
N ASP A 331 -0.46 -6.82 2.78
CA ASP A 331 -1.41 -6.69 3.89
C ASP A 331 -2.88 -6.64 3.42
N ASN A 332 -3.05 -6.57 2.10
CA ASN A 332 -4.32 -6.72 1.39
C ASN A 332 -5.36 -5.63 1.67
N THR A 333 -4.94 -4.46 2.13
CA THR A 333 -5.81 -3.31 2.35
C THR A 333 -5.52 -2.21 1.33
N THR A 334 -6.55 -1.71 0.64
CA THR A 334 -6.41 -0.80 -0.50
C THR A 334 -7.32 0.41 -0.40
N ASN A 335 -7.11 1.24 0.62
CA ASN A 335 -7.76 2.55 0.73
C ASN A 335 -6.75 3.62 1.13
N VAL A 336 -7.13 4.89 0.99
CA VAL A 336 -6.22 6.00 1.26
C VAL A 336 -5.78 6.08 2.72
N PRO A 337 -6.68 5.97 3.73
CA PRO A 337 -6.28 5.97 5.14
C PRO A 337 -5.26 4.89 5.47
N HIS A 338 -5.49 3.67 4.98
CA HIS A 338 -4.56 2.57 5.20
C HIS A 338 -3.21 2.79 4.49
N ALA A 339 -3.24 3.28 3.25
CA ALA A 339 -2.04 3.64 2.52
C ALA A 339 -1.19 4.67 3.29
N LEU A 340 -1.83 5.72 3.85
CA LEU A 340 -1.19 6.71 4.71
C LEU A 340 -0.59 6.07 5.97
N PHE A 341 -1.36 5.20 6.64
CA PHE A 341 -0.92 4.51 7.85
C PHE A 341 0.29 3.60 7.57
N SER A 342 0.25 2.81 6.49
CA SER A 342 1.33 1.90 6.12
C SER A 342 2.64 2.65 5.85
N GLY A 343 2.57 3.77 5.11
CA GLY A 343 3.71 4.64 4.86
C GLY A 343 4.28 5.24 6.15
N LYS A 344 3.43 5.77 7.03
CA LYS A 344 3.84 6.32 8.32
C LYS A 344 4.47 5.26 9.21
N ARG A 345 3.87 4.07 9.29
CA ARG A 345 4.40 2.95 10.08
C ARG A 345 5.79 2.56 9.61
N THR A 346 5.99 2.36 8.32
CA THR A 346 7.29 2.06 7.73
C THR A 346 8.33 3.13 8.05
N ALA A 347 7.98 4.41 7.96
CA ALA A 347 8.88 5.50 8.29
C ALA A 347 9.41 5.42 9.73
N VAL A 348 8.58 5.04 10.70
CA VAL A 348 8.99 4.87 12.10
C VAL A 348 9.97 3.72 12.24
N PHE A 349 9.63 2.53 11.71
CA PHE A 349 10.50 1.36 11.80
C PHE A 349 11.84 1.57 11.09
N LEU A 350 11.82 2.18 9.91
CA LEU A 350 13.00 2.48 9.12
C LEU A 350 13.92 3.47 9.87
N HIS A 351 13.36 4.53 10.46
CA HIS A 351 14.15 5.48 11.26
C HIS A 351 14.85 4.79 12.44
N VAL A 352 14.11 3.96 13.18
CA VAL A 352 14.68 3.19 14.31
C VAL A 352 15.76 2.22 13.81
N LYS A 353 15.52 1.53 12.69
CA LYS A 353 16.49 0.59 12.11
C LYS A 353 17.79 1.29 11.72
N ILE A 354 17.69 2.41 11.01
CA ILE A 354 18.87 3.22 10.64
C ILE A 354 19.59 3.72 11.89
N GLY A 355 18.87 4.22 12.91
CA GLY A 355 19.47 4.69 14.16
C GLY A 355 20.23 3.59 14.91
N ARG A 356 19.72 2.36 14.91
CA ARG A 356 20.42 1.21 15.49
C ARG A 356 21.69 0.87 14.70
N GLU A 357 21.61 0.83 13.38
CA GLU A 357 22.77 0.59 12.50
C GLU A 357 23.87 1.65 12.72
N ASP A 358 23.48 2.92 12.91
CA ASP A 358 24.40 4.03 13.19
C ASP A 358 25.04 3.88 14.56
N GLY A 359 24.24 3.62 15.61
CA GLY A 359 24.74 3.40 16.96
C GLY A 359 25.67 2.20 17.09
N ASP A 360 25.33 1.07 16.46
CA ASP A 360 26.21 -0.12 16.43
C ASP A 360 27.58 0.22 15.81
N ARG A 361 27.61 1.03 14.75
CA ARG A 361 28.83 1.49 14.09
C ARG A 361 29.63 2.44 14.98
N GLU A 362 28.99 3.45 15.55
CA GLU A 362 29.62 4.42 16.46
C GLU A 362 30.28 3.72 17.66
N LEU A 363 29.61 2.71 18.23
CA LEU A 363 30.15 1.91 19.33
C LEU A 363 31.36 1.07 18.89
N ALA A 364 31.29 0.47 17.69
CA ALA A 364 32.40 -0.28 17.14
C ALA A 364 33.63 0.60 16.84
N GLU A 365 33.42 1.80 16.28
CA GLU A 365 34.47 2.80 16.06
C GLU A 365 35.09 3.28 17.39
N ALA A 366 34.32 3.32 18.48
CA ALA A 366 34.80 3.59 19.82
C ALA A 366 35.49 2.38 20.53
N GLY A 367 35.59 1.25 19.82
CA GLY A 367 36.24 0.04 20.37
C GLY A 367 35.37 -0.81 21.29
N VAL A 368 34.06 -0.55 21.34
CA VAL A 368 33.10 -1.32 22.14
C VAL A 368 32.66 -2.56 21.33
N SER A 369 32.73 -3.74 21.93
CA SER A 369 32.31 -4.96 21.24
C SER A 369 30.80 -5.00 21.05
N LYS A 370 30.32 -5.64 19.97
CA LYS A 370 28.89 -5.80 19.67
C LYS A 370 28.13 -6.44 20.85
N ARG A 371 28.77 -7.36 21.57
CA ARG A 371 28.19 -8.05 22.71
C ARG A 371 27.94 -7.09 23.90
N ASP A 372 28.87 -6.16 24.13
CA ASP A 372 28.73 -5.14 25.19
C ASP A 372 27.68 -4.11 24.77
N ALA A 373 27.62 -3.74 23.49
CA ALA A 373 26.61 -2.83 22.95
C ALA A 373 25.18 -3.39 23.06
N GLU A 374 24.97 -4.66 22.76
CA GLU A 374 23.66 -5.33 22.92
C GLU A 374 23.24 -5.39 24.40
N HIS A 375 24.18 -5.62 25.32
CA HIS A 375 23.91 -5.64 26.75
C HIS A 375 23.50 -4.24 27.24
N VAL A 376 24.21 -3.21 26.82
CA VAL A 376 23.92 -1.81 27.19
C VAL A 376 22.56 -1.38 26.59
N ALA A 377 22.30 -1.69 25.32
CA ALA A 377 21.02 -1.36 24.67
C ALA A 377 19.83 -2.06 25.34
N ARG A 378 19.98 -3.33 25.72
CA ARG A 378 18.94 -4.08 26.45
C ARG A 378 18.71 -3.51 27.83
N SER A 379 19.78 -3.21 28.58
CA SER A 379 19.71 -2.59 29.90
C SER A 379 19.05 -1.19 29.85
N LEU A 380 19.36 -0.40 28.81
CA LEU A 380 18.74 0.92 28.62
C LEU A 380 17.24 0.79 28.28
N TRP A 381 16.87 -0.17 27.45
CA TRP A 381 15.48 -0.48 27.13
C TRP A 381 14.69 -0.90 28.36
N ASP A 382 15.24 -1.83 29.16
CA ASP A 382 14.62 -2.31 30.40
C ASP A 382 14.47 -1.17 31.43
N THR A 383 15.45 -0.24 31.50
CA THR A 383 15.39 0.95 32.38
C THR A 383 14.29 1.93 31.95
N VAL A 384 14.07 2.10 30.63
CA VAL A 384 13.11 3.08 30.12
C VAL A 384 11.67 2.50 30.04
N ASN A 385 11.53 1.20 29.78
CA ASN A 385 10.25 0.56 29.52
C ASN A 385 9.81 -0.43 30.62
N GLY A 386 10.61 -0.63 31.67
CA GLY A 386 10.36 -1.68 32.66
C GLY A 386 10.72 -3.08 32.19
N ALA A 387 10.85 -4.04 33.10
CA ALA A 387 11.08 -5.42 32.75
C ALA A 387 9.83 -6.08 32.17
N PRO A 388 9.95 -7.12 31.29
CA PRO A 388 8.80 -7.84 30.76
C PRO A 388 7.90 -8.36 31.90
N GLY A 389 6.63 -7.92 31.93
CA GLY A 389 5.66 -8.29 32.96
C GLY A 389 5.51 -7.29 34.10
N GLU A 390 6.33 -6.25 34.17
CA GLU A 390 6.06 -5.14 35.06
C GLU A 390 4.91 -4.28 34.55
N PRO A 391 3.94 -3.91 35.41
CA PRO A 391 2.88 -3.01 34.97
C PRO A 391 3.49 -1.64 34.63
N LEU A 392 3.22 -1.17 33.41
CA LEU A 392 3.53 0.20 33.02
C LEU A 392 2.85 1.15 34.01
N TYR A 393 3.63 1.95 34.71
CA TYR A 393 3.09 2.99 35.60
C TYR A 393 2.41 4.05 34.71
N ALA A 394 1.11 3.90 34.53
CA ALA A 394 0.29 5.00 34.05
C ALA A 394 0.17 5.98 35.22
N GLY A 395 0.95 7.04 35.21
CA GLY A 395 0.81 8.12 36.18
C GLY A 395 -0.64 8.58 36.26
N LYS A 396 -1.10 9.03 37.41
CA LYS A 396 -2.39 9.70 37.54
C LYS A 396 -2.39 10.89 36.59
N PHE A 397 -3.23 10.82 35.56
CA PHE A 397 -3.62 12.01 34.82
C PHE A 397 -4.55 12.80 35.74
N ASP A 398 -4.02 13.79 36.42
CA ASP A 398 -4.86 14.84 36.98
C ASP A 398 -5.36 15.67 35.79
N GLN A 399 -6.66 15.52 35.51
CA GLN A 399 -7.37 16.38 34.57
C GLN A 399 -7.67 17.72 35.25
#